data_a1aa6464f3da11d97b2f54a15720e161
#
_entry.id   a1aa6464f3da11d97b2f54a15720e161
#
_cell.length_a   1.000
_cell.length_b   1.000
_cell.length_c   1.000
_cell.angle_alpha   90.00
_cell.angle_beta   90.00
_cell.angle_gamma   90.00
#
_symmetry.space_group_name_H-M   'P 1'
#
loop_
_entity.id
_entity.type
_entity.pdbx_description
1 polymer ?
#
loop_
_entity_poly.entity_id
_entity_poly.type
_entity_poly.pdbx_seq_one_letter_code
_entity_poly.pdbx_strand_id
1 'polypeptide(L)'
;MGKLLSNSAAVAEPLSPSPPLLQWPEAALIPSPEAADQPGVAAGAAWAAVSGLEEQQLRRLEKIHSRGVFWKNPRDAAASGVAFRLDHGGDVEADGNCLFTAARRAMGPKAASARELRQRAVRRFLEDYGSEETASREDADGAIRHLYSPDLKAGWGIHVVQEVKLLAKKEDRESLDTAIQELVDLGLQRELAAESIYKERCIGINDGLSWAKYMSISGSSEDEYDIITLQYTEEGLLSIDENRTGHAAAFGDDIAIESLATEFKREVYVVQAHGSDAMVDENNCLFFLPHRPRGPICEPPIFLFMKGTGWCGAGADHYEPLIASPLPLISQDKAALIL
;
A
#
# COMPACT_ATOMS: atom_id res chain seq x y z
N MET A 1 -31.78 -12.80 -8.80
CA MET A 1 -32.63 -11.87 -9.54
C MET A 1 -32.65 -10.54 -8.81
N GLY A 2 -32.37 -9.43 -9.49
CA GLY A 2 -32.59 -8.10 -8.93
C GLY A 2 -31.51 -7.12 -9.33
N LYS A 3 -31.68 -6.55 -10.52
CA LYS A 3 -30.99 -5.37 -11.05
C LYS A 3 -31.18 -4.17 -10.13
N LEU A 4 -30.16 -3.34 -9.98
CA LEU A 4 -30.36 -1.90 -9.84
C LEU A 4 -29.25 -1.15 -10.58
N LEU A 5 -29.56 -0.75 -11.78
CA LEU A 5 -28.96 0.36 -12.50
C LEU A 5 -29.71 1.61 -12.09
N SER A 6 -29.09 2.58 -11.51
CA SER A 6 -29.62 3.93 -11.44
C SER A 6 -28.76 4.87 -12.27
N ASN A 7 -29.32 5.25 -13.43
CA ASN A 7 -28.87 6.40 -14.19
C ASN A 7 -29.23 7.68 -13.43
N SER A 8 -28.22 8.48 -13.12
CA SER A 8 -28.42 9.88 -12.74
C SER A 8 -27.80 10.75 -13.84
N ALA A 9 -28.66 11.40 -14.60
CA ALA A 9 -28.27 12.38 -15.59
C ALA A 9 -27.83 13.67 -14.86
N ALA A 10 -26.56 14.05 -14.99
CA ALA A 10 -26.03 15.31 -14.50
C ALA A 10 -26.31 16.41 -15.55
N VAL A 11 -26.91 17.49 -15.09
CA VAL A 11 -27.13 18.74 -15.81
C VAL A 11 -25.79 19.45 -15.97
N ALA A 12 -25.44 19.84 -17.20
CA ALA A 12 -24.21 20.55 -17.52
C ALA A 12 -24.27 22.01 -17.03
N GLU A 13 -23.32 22.39 -16.17
CA GLU A 13 -23.03 23.80 -15.87
C GLU A 13 -21.99 24.39 -16.85
N PRO A 14 -21.99 25.73 -17.07
CA PRO A 14 -21.15 26.35 -18.07
C PRO A 14 -19.68 26.39 -17.67
N LEU A 15 -18.83 26.04 -18.63
CA LEU A 15 -17.38 25.96 -18.55
C LEU A 15 -16.72 27.27 -18.14
N SER A 16 -16.01 27.28 -17.03
CA SER A 16 -15.00 28.28 -16.67
C SER A 16 -13.80 28.19 -17.63
N PRO A 17 -13.05 29.29 -17.87
CA PRO A 17 -11.94 29.27 -18.81
C PRO A 17 -10.82 28.35 -18.29
N SER A 18 -10.29 27.52 -19.19
CA SER A 18 -9.22 26.56 -18.96
C SER A 18 -7.98 27.24 -18.36
N PRO A 19 -7.36 26.65 -17.33
CA PRO A 19 -6.05 27.09 -16.86
C PRO A 19 -4.99 26.87 -17.95
N PRO A 20 -3.88 27.65 -17.94
CA PRO A 20 -2.84 27.56 -18.95
C PRO A 20 -2.24 26.15 -18.98
N LEU A 21 -1.98 25.66 -20.17
CA LEU A 21 -1.34 24.39 -20.48
C LEU A 21 -0.09 24.22 -19.59
N LEU A 22 -0.13 23.24 -18.68
CA LEU A 22 1.04 22.78 -17.95
C LEU A 22 2.04 22.18 -18.95
N GLN A 23 3.01 22.98 -19.36
CA GLN A 23 4.24 22.46 -19.98
C GLN A 23 5.02 21.77 -18.87
N TRP A 24 5.11 20.45 -18.94
CA TRP A 24 6.00 19.68 -18.09
C TRP A 24 7.42 20.20 -18.29
N PRO A 25 8.15 20.59 -17.24
CA PRO A 25 9.53 20.97 -17.43
C PRO A 25 10.29 19.72 -17.90
N GLU A 26 10.88 19.81 -19.09
CA GLU A 26 11.67 18.75 -19.72
C GLU A 26 12.80 18.24 -18.80
N ALA A 27 13.20 19.05 -17.84
CA ALA A 27 14.20 18.75 -16.82
C ALA A 27 13.74 17.77 -15.73
N ALA A 28 12.43 17.49 -15.59
CA ALA A 28 11.92 16.52 -14.60
C ALA A 28 11.92 15.08 -15.14
N LEU A 29 12.10 14.89 -16.44
CA LEU A 29 12.04 13.60 -17.13
C LEU A 29 13.41 12.99 -17.47
N ILE A 30 14.50 13.70 -17.22
CA ILE A 30 15.86 13.22 -17.51
C ILE A 30 16.58 12.98 -16.18
N PRO A 31 16.86 11.71 -15.78
CA PRO A 31 17.84 11.48 -14.73
C PRO A 31 19.19 11.99 -15.22
N SER A 32 19.83 12.87 -14.42
CA SER A 32 21.17 13.36 -14.70
C SER A 32 22.14 12.18 -14.87
N PRO A 33 23.09 12.24 -15.83
CA PRO A 33 24.05 11.16 -16.08
C PRO A 33 25.00 10.84 -14.90
N GLU A 34 24.99 11.63 -13.85
CA GLU A 34 25.84 11.44 -12.66
C GLU A 34 25.32 10.39 -11.67
N ALA A 35 24.14 9.79 -11.89
CA ALA A 35 23.64 8.67 -11.08
C ALA A 35 24.18 7.30 -11.55
N ALA A 36 25.11 7.27 -12.49
CA ALA A 36 25.64 6.06 -13.13
C ALA A 36 26.81 5.39 -12.38
N ASP A 37 27.12 5.79 -11.15
CA ASP A 37 28.26 5.23 -10.39
C ASP A 37 27.84 4.30 -9.23
N GLN A 38 26.72 3.64 -9.37
CA GLN A 38 26.46 2.36 -8.69
C GLN A 38 26.64 1.22 -9.72
N PRO A 39 27.28 0.09 -9.35
CA PRO A 39 27.58 -0.96 -10.32
C PRO A 39 26.32 -1.38 -11.04
N GLY A 40 26.26 -1.05 -12.33
CA GLY A 40 25.11 -1.27 -13.17
C GLY A 40 24.71 -2.73 -13.18
N VAL A 41 23.60 -3.06 -12.58
CA VAL A 41 22.87 -4.30 -12.86
C VAL A 41 22.45 -4.19 -14.33
N ALA A 42 22.97 -5.07 -15.15
CA ALA A 42 22.65 -5.11 -16.57
C ALA A 42 21.12 -5.19 -16.73
N ALA A 43 20.56 -4.29 -17.51
CA ALA A 43 19.12 -4.04 -17.67
C ALA A 43 18.25 -5.21 -18.16
N GLY A 44 18.74 -6.41 -18.24
CA GLY A 44 18.01 -7.63 -18.60
C GLY A 44 18.02 -8.72 -17.53
N ALA A 45 18.81 -8.53 -16.47
CA ALA A 45 18.95 -9.52 -15.40
C ALA A 45 18.13 -9.15 -14.13
N ALA A 46 17.48 -8.00 -14.11
CA ALA A 46 16.87 -7.43 -12.90
C ALA A 46 15.81 -8.35 -12.28
N TRP A 47 14.93 -8.94 -13.08
CA TRP A 47 13.85 -9.78 -12.58
C TRP A 47 14.30 -11.19 -12.20
N ALA A 48 15.27 -11.76 -12.92
CA ALA A 48 15.81 -13.09 -12.61
C ALA A 48 16.55 -13.15 -11.26
N ALA A 49 16.99 -12.02 -10.74
CA ALA A 49 17.65 -11.91 -9.44
C ALA A 49 16.67 -11.73 -8.26
N VAL A 50 15.37 -11.52 -8.51
CA VAL A 50 14.38 -11.30 -7.45
C VAL A 50 14.09 -12.61 -6.75
N SER A 51 14.44 -12.70 -5.47
CA SER A 51 14.22 -13.90 -4.66
C SER A 51 12.73 -14.07 -4.27
N GLY A 52 12.29 -15.30 -4.06
CA GLY A 52 10.94 -15.60 -3.53
C GLY A 52 9.80 -15.45 -4.52
N LEU A 53 10.07 -15.39 -5.82
CA LEU A 53 9.08 -15.44 -6.89
C LEU A 53 9.05 -16.80 -7.58
N GLU A 54 7.86 -17.24 -7.97
CA GLU A 54 7.67 -18.39 -8.81
C GLU A 54 8.10 -18.10 -10.26
N GLU A 55 8.51 -19.14 -11.00
CA GLU A 55 8.94 -18.99 -12.39
C GLU A 55 7.88 -18.32 -13.28
N GLN A 56 6.61 -18.60 -13.05
CA GLN A 56 5.51 -17.98 -13.79
C GLN A 56 5.39 -16.48 -13.46
N GLN A 57 5.54 -16.10 -12.20
CA GLN A 57 5.54 -14.68 -11.80
C GLN A 57 6.70 -13.94 -12.48
N LEU A 58 7.89 -14.51 -12.46
CA LEU A 58 9.06 -13.95 -13.15
C LEU A 58 8.80 -13.72 -14.63
N ARG A 59 8.29 -14.72 -15.35
CA ARG A 59 7.95 -14.59 -16.78
C ARG A 59 6.95 -13.47 -17.06
N ARG A 60 5.98 -13.27 -16.16
CA ARG A 60 4.97 -12.20 -16.28
C ARG A 60 5.59 -10.83 -16.09
N LEU A 61 6.46 -10.69 -15.10
CA LEU A 61 7.18 -9.45 -14.82
C LEU A 61 8.17 -9.10 -15.94
N GLU A 62 8.86 -10.08 -16.50
CA GLU A 62 9.69 -9.91 -17.71
C GLU A 62 8.87 -9.43 -18.92
N LYS A 63 7.62 -9.89 -19.04
CA LYS A 63 6.71 -9.41 -20.08
C LYS A 63 6.37 -7.93 -19.93
N ILE A 64 6.15 -7.45 -18.69
CA ILE A 64 5.95 -6.00 -18.44
C ILE A 64 7.22 -5.23 -18.81
N HIS A 65 8.37 -5.70 -18.39
CA HIS A 65 9.65 -5.08 -18.71
C HIS A 65 9.87 -4.94 -20.20
N SER A 66 9.60 -6.01 -20.97
CA SER A 66 9.83 -6.03 -22.43
C SER A 66 8.81 -5.20 -23.22
N ARG A 67 7.55 -5.14 -22.78
CA ARG A 67 6.46 -4.44 -23.47
C ARG A 67 6.28 -3.01 -23.01
N GLY A 68 6.59 -2.74 -21.74
CA GLY A 68 6.28 -1.50 -21.09
C GLY A 68 4.80 -1.35 -20.74
N VAL A 69 4.48 -0.27 -20.05
CA VAL A 69 3.14 0.15 -19.68
C VAL A 69 2.86 1.54 -20.24
N PHE A 70 1.68 1.73 -20.81
CA PHE A 70 1.26 3.01 -21.31
C PHE A 70 0.32 3.67 -20.29
N TRP A 71 0.69 4.85 -19.85
CA TRP A 71 -0.10 5.65 -18.90
C TRP A 71 -0.52 6.96 -19.54
N LYS A 72 -1.75 7.34 -19.27
CA LYS A 72 -2.28 8.65 -19.62
C LYS A 72 -2.95 9.27 -18.40
N ASN A 73 -2.71 10.56 -18.14
CA ASN A 73 -3.36 11.24 -17.03
C ASN A 73 -4.89 11.15 -17.16
N PRO A 74 -5.59 10.43 -16.28
CA PRO A 74 -7.04 10.22 -16.43
C PRO A 74 -7.85 11.49 -16.17
N ARG A 75 -7.25 12.53 -15.60
CA ARG A 75 -7.88 13.82 -15.30
C ARG A 75 -7.60 14.88 -16.36
N ASP A 76 -6.75 14.59 -17.32
CA ASP A 76 -6.45 15.49 -18.44
C ASP A 76 -6.62 14.74 -19.77
N ALA A 77 -7.77 14.94 -20.38
CA ALA A 77 -8.08 14.30 -21.66
C ALA A 77 -7.15 14.76 -22.79
N ALA A 78 -6.54 15.94 -22.68
CA ALA A 78 -5.64 16.51 -23.67
C ALA A 78 -4.17 16.08 -23.43
N ALA A 79 -3.86 15.50 -22.27
CA ALA A 79 -2.49 15.05 -21.98
C ALA A 79 -2.05 13.98 -22.97
N SER A 80 -0.80 14.11 -23.43
CA SER A 80 -0.14 13.04 -24.17
C SER A 80 0.16 11.87 -23.21
N GLY A 81 -0.14 10.65 -23.65
CA GLY A 81 0.25 9.48 -22.88
C GLY A 81 1.74 9.26 -22.91
N VAL A 82 2.26 8.57 -21.91
CA VAL A 82 3.67 8.20 -21.77
C VAL A 82 3.77 6.70 -21.57
N ALA A 83 4.68 6.06 -22.30
CA ALA A 83 5.01 4.66 -22.06
C ALA A 83 6.23 4.58 -21.13
N PHE A 84 6.18 3.67 -20.18
CA PHE A 84 7.26 3.41 -19.22
C PHE A 84 7.73 1.97 -19.34
N ARG A 85 9.04 1.77 -19.29
CA ARG A 85 9.62 0.48 -18.94
C ARG A 85 9.72 0.41 -17.42
N LEU A 86 9.33 -0.72 -16.84
CA LEU A 86 9.42 -0.95 -15.41
C LEU A 86 10.56 -1.91 -15.11
N ASP A 87 11.51 -1.46 -14.32
CA ASP A 87 12.64 -2.24 -13.82
C ASP A 87 12.48 -2.46 -12.31
N HIS A 88 12.89 -3.62 -11.81
CA HIS A 88 12.90 -3.86 -10.37
C HIS A 88 13.98 -2.98 -9.71
N GLY A 89 13.59 -2.24 -8.67
CA GLY A 89 14.46 -1.25 -8.02
C GLY A 89 15.22 -1.79 -6.80
N GLY A 90 15.36 -3.11 -6.68
CA GLY A 90 16.07 -3.79 -5.60
C GLY A 90 15.20 -4.12 -4.40
N ASP A 91 15.67 -5.10 -3.62
CA ASP A 91 14.98 -5.61 -2.44
C ASP A 91 14.82 -4.51 -1.37
N VAL A 92 13.70 -4.55 -0.67
CA VAL A 92 13.39 -3.69 0.47
C VAL A 92 13.36 -4.55 1.72
N GLU A 93 13.80 -4.00 2.84
CA GLU A 93 13.74 -4.70 4.13
C GLU A 93 12.29 -4.82 4.62
N ALA A 94 11.94 -5.97 5.17
CA ALA A 94 10.61 -6.26 5.73
C ALA A 94 10.54 -5.75 7.20
N ASP A 95 10.62 -4.44 7.37
CA ASP A 95 10.64 -3.74 8.67
C ASP A 95 9.33 -3.01 8.99
N GLY A 96 8.28 -3.23 8.19
CA GLY A 96 7.00 -2.50 8.25
C GLY A 96 7.02 -1.15 7.54
N ASN A 97 8.19 -0.63 7.14
CA ASN A 97 8.32 0.58 6.31
C ASN A 97 8.43 0.29 4.82
N CYS A 98 8.27 -0.96 4.40
CA CYS A 98 8.51 -1.38 3.02
C CYS A 98 7.74 -0.54 1.99
N LEU A 99 6.48 -0.16 2.23
CA LEU A 99 5.71 0.74 1.38
C LEU A 99 6.45 2.06 1.15
N PHE A 100 6.86 2.73 2.22
CA PHE A 100 7.47 4.07 2.14
C PHE A 100 8.90 4.01 1.61
N THR A 101 9.63 2.93 1.90
CA THR A 101 10.97 2.69 1.36
C THR A 101 10.90 2.42 -0.15
N ALA A 102 9.96 1.59 -0.59
CA ALA A 102 9.73 1.33 -2.00
C ALA A 102 9.27 2.59 -2.74
N ALA A 103 8.30 3.33 -2.19
CA ALA A 103 7.82 4.58 -2.78
C ALA A 103 8.94 5.62 -2.92
N ARG A 104 9.78 5.79 -1.88
CA ARG A 104 10.94 6.68 -1.94
C ARG A 104 11.87 6.33 -3.09
N ARG A 105 12.20 5.04 -3.25
CA ARG A 105 13.08 4.58 -4.35
C ARG A 105 12.43 4.79 -5.71
N ALA A 106 11.13 4.50 -5.85
CA ALA A 106 10.38 4.72 -7.08
C ALA A 106 10.25 6.21 -7.46
N MET A 107 10.23 7.12 -6.48
CA MET A 107 10.25 8.58 -6.70
C MET A 107 11.63 9.12 -7.07
N GLY A 108 12.68 8.34 -6.84
CA GLY A 108 14.04 8.69 -7.20
C GLY A 108 14.84 9.41 -6.08
N PRO A 109 16.10 9.79 -6.36
CA PRO A 109 17.07 10.18 -5.34
C PRO A 109 16.76 11.49 -4.61
N LYS A 110 15.90 12.34 -5.17
CA LYS A 110 15.49 13.60 -4.54
C LYS A 110 14.33 13.45 -3.55
N ALA A 111 13.75 12.26 -3.44
CA ALA A 111 12.66 12.01 -2.52
C ALA A 111 13.15 12.07 -1.05
N ALA A 112 12.28 12.51 -0.18
CA ALA A 112 12.50 12.52 1.27
C ALA A 112 12.72 11.10 1.81
N SER A 113 13.16 10.97 3.07
CA SER A 113 13.35 9.66 3.70
C SER A 113 12.03 8.88 3.80
N ALA A 114 12.10 7.55 3.92
CA ALA A 114 10.92 6.72 4.11
C ALA A 114 10.09 7.14 5.34
N ARG A 115 10.77 7.48 6.44
CA ARG A 115 10.14 8.00 7.66
C ARG A 115 9.39 9.32 7.40
N GLU A 116 9.99 10.23 6.66
CA GLU A 116 9.34 11.50 6.30
C GLU A 116 8.15 11.28 5.37
N LEU A 117 8.25 10.36 4.40
CA LEU A 117 7.13 9.98 3.54
C LEU A 117 5.95 9.46 4.37
N ARG A 118 6.22 8.56 5.34
CA ARG A 118 5.20 8.07 6.29
C ARG A 118 4.56 9.21 7.06
N GLN A 119 5.36 10.08 7.68
CA GLN A 119 4.86 11.21 8.44
C GLN A 119 3.99 12.15 7.61
N ARG A 120 4.38 12.41 6.36
CA ARG A 120 3.62 13.25 5.43
C ARG A 120 2.31 12.58 5.02
N ALA A 121 2.31 11.28 4.73
CA ALA A 121 1.09 10.52 4.41
C ALA A 121 0.10 10.53 5.57
N VAL A 122 0.57 10.28 6.80
CA VAL A 122 -0.27 10.34 8.01
C VAL A 122 -0.83 11.76 8.24
N ARG A 123 -0.01 12.79 8.08
CA ARG A 123 -0.46 14.18 8.19
C ARG A 123 -1.53 14.50 7.14
N ARG A 124 -1.32 14.10 5.90
CA ARG A 124 -2.28 14.28 4.81
C ARG A 124 -3.61 13.59 5.13
N PHE A 125 -3.56 12.35 5.63
CA PHE A 125 -4.75 11.65 6.07
C PHE A 125 -5.50 12.42 7.18
N LEU A 126 -4.79 12.92 8.21
CA LEU A 126 -5.41 13.67 9.30
C LEU A 126 -6.04 14.99 8.82
N GLU A 127 -5.39 15.68 7.89
CA GLU A 127 -5.94 16.91 7.31
C GLU A 127 -7.22 16.62 6.52
N ASP A 128 -7.24 15.55 5.74
CA ASP A 128 -8.41 15.15 4.96
C ASP A 128 -9.54 14.63 5.86
N TYR A 129 -9.20 13.82 6.88
CA TYR A 129 -10.16 13.30 7.86
C TYR A 129 -10.74 14.38 8.75
N GLY A 130 -9.94 15.40 9.09
CA GLY A 130 -10.35 16.56 9.88
C GLY A 130 -11.08 17.66 9.08
N SER A 131 -11.23 17.47 7.75
CA SER A 131 -11.99 18.42 6.92
C SER A 131 -13.47 18.46 7.34
N GLU A 132 -14.16 19.56 7.03
CA GLU A 132 -15.58 19.73 7.38
C GLU A 132 -16.52 18.80 6.57
N GLU A 133 -16.00 18.08 5.58
CA GLU A 133 -16.74 17.09 4.82
C GLU A 133 -16.99 15.83 5.66
N THR A 134 -18.16 15.77 6.29
CA THR A 134 -18.59 14.62 7.11
C THR A 134 -18.54 13.30 6.33
N ALA A 135 -18.83 13.31 5.04
CA ALA A 135 -18.77 12.14 4.16
C ALA A 135 -17.36 11.54 4.12
N SER A 136 -16.31 12.36 4.01
CA SER A 136 -14.91 11.87 3.99
C SER A 136 -14.51 11.16 5.28
N ARG A 137 -15.05 11.59 6.40
CA ARG A 137 -14.81 10.93 7.71
C ARG A 137 -15.49 9.58 7.79
N GLU A 138 -16.76 9.50 7.39
CA GLU A 138 -17.54 8.25 7.41
C GLU A 138 -16.93 7.22 6.45
N ASP A 139 -16.48 7.65 5.26
CA ASP A 139 -15.80 6.79 4.31
C ASP A 139 -14.48 6.25 4.86
N ALA A 140 -13.67 7.10 5.51
CA ALA A 140 -12.42 6.68 6.14
C ALA A 140 -12.66 5.67 7.27
N ASP A 141 -13.60 5.93 8.16
CA ASP A 141 -13.96 5.01 9.24
C ASP A 141 -14.52 3.70 8.69
N GLY A 142 -15.30 3.76 7.59
CA GLY A 142 -15.80 2.59 6.89
C GLY A 142 -14.67 1.74 6.30
N ALA A 143 -13.69 2.39 5.65
CA ALA A 143 -12.52 1.72 5.09
C ALA A 143 -11.64 1.07 6.17
N ILE A 144 -11.41 1.77 7.30
CA ILE A 144 -10.64 1.22 8.43
C ILE A 144 -11.32 -0.02 8.99
N ARG A 145 -12.64 0.04 9.22
CA ARG A 145 -13.40 -1.12 9.69
C ARG A 145 -13.37 -2.29 8.71
N HIS A 146 -13.37 -1.98 7.40
CA HIS A 146 -13.24 -3.02 6.38
C HIS A 146 -11.88 -3.71 6.42
N LEU A 147 -10.80 -2.97 6.60
CA LEU A 147 -9.44 -3.51 6.69
C LEU A 147 -9.24 -4.47 7.88
N TYR A 148 -9.82 -4.12 9.03
CA TYR A 148 -9.64 -4.89 10.28
C TYR A 148 -10.83 -5.80 10.64
N SER A 149 -11.79 -5.95 9.75
CA SER A 149 -12.90 -6.89 9.88
C SER A 149 -13.28 -7.43 8.51
N PRO A 150 -12.35 -8.17 7.85
CA PRO A 150 -12.55 -8.63 6.48
C PRO A 150 -13.75 -9.58 6.36
N ASP A 151 -14.47 -9.45 5.25
CA ASP A 151 -15.51 -10.39 4.87
C ASP A 151 -14.87 -11.61 4.20
N LEU A 152 -15.08 -12.81 4.75
CA LEU A 152 -14.64 -14.08 4.16
C LEU A 152 -15.04 -14.25 2.69
N LYS A 153 -16.18 -13.70 2.30
CA LYS A 153 -16.65 -13.74 0.90
C LYS A 153 -15.84 -12.89 -0.04
N ALA A 154 -15.07 -11.94 0.48
CA ALA A 154 -14.17 -11.09 -0.30
C ALA A 154 -12.81 -11.76 -0.58
N GLY A 155 -12.57 -13.00 -0.14
CA GLY A 155 -11.36 -13.76 -0.48
C GLY A 155 -10.19 -13.57 0.49
N TRP A 156 -10.42 -13.09 1.70
CA TRP A 156 -9.42 -13.11 2.77
C TRP A 156 -9.14 -14.54 3.21
N GLY A 157 -7.88 -14.79 3.56
CA GLY A 157 -7.30 -16.12 3.73
C GLY A 157 -8.16 -17.13 4.48
N ILE A 158 -8.05 -18.37 4.06
CA ILE A 158 -8.89 -19.53 4.44
C ILE A 158 -8.94 -19.77 5.95
N HIS A 159 -8.00 -19.20 6.72
CA HIS A 159 -7.85 -19.51 8.15
C HIS A 159 -8.10 -18.32 9.09
N VAL A 160 -7.97 -17.09 8.61
CA VAL A 160 -8.17 -15.86 9.41
C VAL A 160 -9.43 -15.17 8.93
N VAL A 161 -10.47 -15.17 9.77
CA VAL A 161 -11.76 -14.56 9.46
C VAL A 161 -11.87 -13.13 9.97
N GLN A 162 -11.07 -12.79 10.96
CA GLN A 162 -11.01 -11.45 11.52
C GLN A 162 -9.62 -11.17 12.07
N GLU A 163 -9.12 -9.99 11.77
CA GLU A 163 -7.92 -9.44 12.37
C GLU A 163 -8.28 -8.19 13.17
N VAL A 164 -7.84 -8.11 14.42
CA VAL A 164 -8.04 -6.95 15.29
C VAL A 164 -6.68 -6.37 15.64
N LYS A 165 -6.46 -5.12 15.27
CA LYS A 165 -5.27 -4.36 15.60
C LYS A 165 -5.54 -3.50 16.85
N LEU A 166 -4.63 -3.59 17.81
CA LEU A 166 -4.68 -2.84 19.07
C LEU A 166 -3.36 -2.13 19.30
N LEU A 167 -3.42 -1.00 20.00
CA LEU A 167 -2.25 -0.24 20.42
C LEU A 167 -2.13 -0.33 21.94
N ALA A 168 -1.08 -0.96 22.43
CA ALA A 168 -0.70 -0.98 23.83
C ALA A 168 0.32 0.13 24.09
N LYS A 169 0.12 0.94 25.12
CA LYS A 169 1.16 1.87 25.54
C LYS A 169 2.36 1.09 26.09
N LYS A 170 3.56 1.47 25.68
CA LYS A 170 4.79 0.81 26.16
C LYS A 170 4.95 0.93 27.68
N GLU A 171 4.57 2.07 28.25
CA GLU A 171 4.58 2.29 29.71
C GLU A 171 3.65 1.35 30.48
N ASP A 172 2.58 0.85 29.85
CA ASP A 172 1.59 -0.03 30.48
C ASP A 172 1.94 -1.53 30.35
N ARG A 173 2.99 -1.89 29.59
CA ARG A 173 3.31 -3.30 29.25
C ARG A 173 3.47 -4.20 30.47
N GLU A 174 4.18 -3.73 31.49
CA GLU A 174 4.39 -4.51 32.71
C GLU A 174 3.08 -4.77 33.47
N SER A 175 2.20 -3.76 33.51
CA SER A 175 0.89 -3.89 34.15
C SER A 175 -0.06 -4.81 33.38
N LEU A 176 0.01 -4.79 32.04
CA LEU A 176 -0.73 -5.71 31.19
C LEU A 176 -0.25 -7.15 31.38
N ASP A 177 1.06 -7.37 31.38
CA ASP A 177 1.63 -8.70 31.61
C ASP A 177 1.30 -9.24 32.99
N THR A 178 1.31 -8.41 34.02
CA THR A 178 0.91 -8.78 35.37
C THR A 178 -0.56 -9.22 35.39
N ALA A 179 -1.45 -8.43 34.80
CA ALA A 179 -2.87 -8.76 34.74
C ALA A 179 -3.14 -10.04 33.94
N ILE A 180 -2.42 -10.27 32.85
CA ILE A 180 -2.50 -11.52 32.09
C ILE A 180 -2.06 -12.70 32.96
N GLN A 181 -0.96 -12.56 33.69
CA GLN A 181 -0.45 -13.61 34.55
C GLN A 181 -1.42 -13.94 35.69
N GLU A 182 -2.06 -12.94 36.30
CA GLU A 182 -3.09 -13.15 37.31
C GLU A 182 -4.26 -14.02 36.81
N LEU A 183 -4.70 -13.79 35.55
CA LEU A 183 -5.74 -14.62 34.94
C LEU A 183 -5.26 -16.04 34.62
N VAL A 184 -3.99 -16.19 34.23
CA VAL A 184 -3.38 -17.52 34.01
C VAL A 184 -3.27 -18.29 35.33
N ASP A 185 -2.90 -17.63 36.41
CA ASP A 185 -2.81 -18.25 37.76
C ASP A 185 -4.19 -18.68 38.28
N LEU A 186 -5.28 -18.05 37.79
CA LEU A 186 -6.65 -18.45 38.03
C LEU A 186 -7.13 -19.62 37.12
N GLY A 187 -6.27 -20.09 36.20
CA GLY A 187 -6.52 -21.26 35.37
C GLY A 187 -6.98 -20.95 33.93
N LEU A 188 -6.95 -19.68 33.46
CA LEU A 188 -7.20 -19.38 32.07
C LEU A 188 -5.99 -19.75 31.21
N GLN A 189 -6.26 -20.14 29.95
CA GLN A 189 -5.19 -20.24 28.95
C GLN A 189 -4.62 -18.87 28.67
N ARG A 190 -3.28 -18.77 28.48
CA ARG A 190 -2.58 -17.49 28.34
C ARG A 190 -3.11 -16.65 27.18
N GLU A 191 -3.45 -17.30 26.07
CA GLU A 191 -3.97 -16.64 24.89
C GLU A 191 -5.32 -15.96 25.16
N LEU A 192 -6.22 -16.65 25.88
CA LEU A 192 -7.54 -16.12 26.25
C LEU A 192 -7.43 -15.02 27.33
N ALA A 193 -6.52 -15.18 28.26
CA ALA A 193 -6.22 -14.16 29.27
C ALA A 193 -5.67 -12.89 28.60
N ALA A 194 -4.71 -13.04 27.67
CA ALA A 194 -4.12 -11.94 26.93
C ALA A 194 -5.16 -11.22 26.04
N GLU A 195 -5.98 -11.98 25.31
CA GLU A 195 -7.10 -11.44 24.52
C GLU A 195 -8.00 -10.56 25.36
N SER A 196 -8.42 -11.06 26.53
CA SER A 196 -9.33 -10.33 27.43
C SER A 196 -8.70 -9.02 27.90
N ILE A 197 -7.47 -9.07 28.40
CA ILE A 197 -6.76 -7.88 28.90
C ILE A 197 -6.48 -6.86 27.81
N TYR A 198 -6.02 -7.32 26.63
CA TYR A 198 -5.72 -6.40 25.53
C TYR A 198 -6.98 -5.72 24.97
N LYS A 199 -8.07 -6.46 24.80
CA LYS A 199 -9.34 -5.86 24.35
C LYS A 199 -9.92 -4.85 25.35
N GLU A 200 -9.70 -5.08 26.65
CA GLU A 200 -10.19 -4.18 27.69
C GLU A 200 -9.33 -2.92 27.85
N ARG A 201 -8.00 -3.06 27.76
CA ARG A 201 -7.07 -2.00 28.19
C ARG A 201 -6.31 -1.30 27.06
N CYS A 202 -6.32 -1.87 25.84
CA CYS A 202 -5.63 -1.29 24.70
C CYS A 202 -6.58 -0.54 23.77
N ILE A 203 -6.00 0.32 22.92
CA ILE A 203 -6.75 1.15 22.00
C ILE A 203 -7.03 0.34 20.73
N GLY A 204 -8.30 0.08 20.42
CA GLY A 204 -8.70 -0.54 19.16
C GLY A 204 -8.52 0.42 17.98
N ILE A 205 -8.10 -0.13 16.82
CA ILE A 205 -7.97 0.64 15.59
C ILE A 205 -9.27 0.49 14.80
N ASN A 206 -10.21 1.37 15.03
CA ASN A 206 -11.57 1.32 14.50
C ASN A 206 -12.11 2.66 13.98
N ASP A 207 -11.30 3.70 14.05
CA ASP A 207 -11.63 5.05 13.57
C ASP A 207 -10.38 5.74 13.00
N GLY A 208 -10.58 6.89 12.34
CA GLY A 208 -9.51 7.61 11.66
C GLY A 208 -8.39 8.10 12.57
N LEU A 209 -8.70 8.50 13.80
CA LEU A 209 -7.67 8.98 14.73
C LEU A 209 -6.82 7.82 15.27
N SER A 210 -7.44 6.71 15.62
CA SER A 210 -6.73 5.50 16.04
C SER A 210 -5.90 4.91 14.91
N TRP A 211 -6.42 4.93 13.66
CA TRP A 211 -5.66 4.52 12.48
C TRP A 211 -4.43 5.41 12.25
N ALA A 212 -4.57 6.75 12.32
CA ALA A 212 -3.45 7.67 12.16
C ALA A 212 -2.36 7.45 13.20
N LYS A 213 -2.75 7.18 14.45
CA LYS A 213 -1.84 6.82 15.54
C LYS A 213 -1.11 5.51 15.24
N TYR A 214 -1.82 4.49 14.77
CA TYR A 214 -1.25 3.22 14.33
C TYR A 214 -0.23 3.43 13.21
N MET A 215 -0.59 4.14 12.16
CA MET A 215 0.28 4.38 11.01
C MET A 215 1.46 5.29 11.31
N SER A 216 1.42 6.13 12.36
CA SER A 216 2.55 6.95 12.78
C SER A 216 3.70 6.14 13.38
N ILE A 217 3.45 4.91 13.82
CA ILE A 217 4.46 4.01 14.39
C ILE A 217 5.48 3.65 13.30
N SER A 218 6.74 3.98 13.55
CA SER A 218 7.84 3.82 12.60
C SER A 218 8.78 2.65 12.93
N GLY A 219 8.48 1.87 13.99
CA GLY A 219 9.33 0.80 14.49
C GLY A 219 10.52 1.30 15.31
N SER A 220 10.48 2.53 15.80
CA SER A 220 11.49 3.08 16.69
C SER A 220 11.28 2.64 18.13
N SER A 221 12.38 2.49 18.88
CA SER A 221 12.30 2.27 20.33
C SER A 221 11.67 3.44 21.10
N GLU A 222 11.61 4.61 20.46
CA GLU A 222 10.99 5.83 21.01
C GLU A 222 9.49 5.92 20.74
N ASP A 223 8.92 4.99 19.97
CA ASP A 223 7.47 4.96 19.71
C ASP A 223 6.72 4.72 21.04
N GLU A 224 5.65 5.48 21.25
CA GLU A 224 4.84 5.44 22.48
C GLU A 224 4.05 4.13 22.62
N TYR A 225 3.76 3.46 21.50
CA TYR A 225 2.88 2.29 21.45
C TYR A 225 3.57 1.07 20.85
N ASP A 226 3.16 -0.09 21.34
CA ASP A 226 3.38 -1.39 20.70
C ASP A 226 2.12 -1.81 19.94
N ILE A 227 2.32 -2.52 18.84
CA ILE A 227 1.23 -3.09 18.04
C ILE A 227 0.93 -4.48 18.57
N ILE A 228 -0.34 -4.76 18.82
CA ILE A 228 -0.85 -6.08 19.14
C ILE A 228 -1.85 -6.48 18.08
N THR A 229 -1.66 -7.64 17.47
CA THR A 229 -2.55 -8.21 16.47
C THR A 229 -3.21 -9.46 17.03
N LEU A 230 -4.53 -9.47 17.05
CA LEU A 230 -5.33 -10.64 17.39
C LEU A 230 -5.91 -11.21 16.10
N GLN A 231 -5.68 -12.49 15.84
CA GLN A 231 -6.20 -13.18 14.67
C GLN A 231 -7.22 -14.24 15.08
N TYR A 232 -8.34 -14.26 14.40
CA TYR A 232 -9.46 -15.14 14.68
C TYR A 232 -9.77 -16.06 13.50
N THR A 233 -10.19 -17.28 13.81
CA THR A 233 -10.86 -18.17 12.88
C THR A 233 -12.36 -18.17 13.16
N GLU A 234 -13.15 -18.92 12.38
CA GLU A 234 -14.57 -19.16 12.69
C GLU A 234 -14.76 -19.82 14.07
N GLU A 235 -13.76 -20.58 14.53
CA GLU A 235 -13.79 -21.31 15.80
C GLU A 235 -13.35 -20.43 16.98
N GLY A 236 -12.70 -19.31 16.75
CA GLY A 236 -12.23 -18.39 17.78
C GLY A 236 -10.82 -17.84 17.56
N LEU A 237 -10.18 -17.42 18.66
CA LEU A 237 -8.85 -16.85 18.64
C LEU A 237 -7.82 -17.87 18.12
N LEU A 238 -7.11 -17.51 17.05
CA LEU A 238 -6.05 -18.32 16.46
C LEU A 238 -4.69 -18.00 17.08
N SER A 239 -4.37 -16.70 17.22
CA SER A 239 -3.07 -16.24 17.70
C SER A 239 -3.09 -14.81 18.22
N ILE A 240 -2.09 -14.48 19.01
CA ILE A 240 -1.77 -13.12 19.43
C ILE A 240 -0.34 -12.84 19.00
N ASP A 241 -0.16 -11.81 18.16
CA ASP A 241 1.14 -11.29 17.79
C ASP A 241 1.39 -9.99 18.57
N GLU A 242 2.48 -9.96 19.34
CA GLU A 242 2.87 -8.85 20.19
C GLU A 242 4.21 -8.28 19.73
N ASN A 243 4.20 -7.14 19.07
CA ASN A 243 5.44 -6.46 18.71
C ASN A 243 6.06 -5.73 19.91
N ARG A 244 6.77 -6.47 20.78
CA ARG A 244 7.40 -5.92 21.99
C ARG A 244 8.74 -5.25 21.74
N THR A 245 9.39 -5.56 20.62
CA THR A 245 10.76 -5.11 20.39
C THR A 245 10.85 -3.72 19.78
N GLY A 246 9.74 -3.18 19.29
CA GLY A 246 9.69 -1.87 18.66
C GLY A 246 10.48 -1.77 17.35
N HIS A 247 10.83 -2.92 16.73
CA HIS A 247 11.60 -2.95 15.49
C HIS A 247 10.75 -3.06 14.23
N ALA A 248 9.49 -3.46 14.35
CA ALA A 248 8.55 -3.52 13.25
C ALA A 248 7.62 -2.29 13.26
N ALA A 249 7.56 -1.59 12.16
CA ALA A 249 6.60 -0.50 11.96
C ALA A 249 5.22 -1.05 11.56
N ALA A 250 4.19 -0.22 11.72
CA ALA A 250 2.87 -0.52 11.17
C ALA A 250 2.95 -0.64 9.64
N PHE A 251 2.38 -1.72 9.08
CA PHE A 251 2.35 -1.93 7.62
C PHE A 251 1.55 -0.83 6.92
N GLY A 252 1.98 -0.48 5.69
CA GLY A 252 1.23 0.41 4.82
C GLY A 252 0.07 -0.33 4.16
N ASP A 253 -1.14 0.17 4.37
CA ASP A 253 -2.38 -0.32 3.78
C ASP A 253 -2.86 0.57 2.63
N ASP A 254 -4.02 0.26 2.06
CA ASP A 254 -4.61 1.03 0.96
C ASP A 254 -4.85 2.49 1.33
N ILE A 255 -5.23 2.77 2.57
CA ILE A 255 -5.46 4.15 3.07
C ILE A 255 -4.13 4.91 3.11
N ALA A 256 -3.05 4.26 3.52
CA ALA A 256 -1.71 4.84 3.51
C ALA A 256 -1.24 5.15 2.09
N ILE A 257 -1.48 4.24 1.13
CA ILE A 257 -1.13 4.44 -0.29
C ILE A 257 -1.93 5.59 -0.89
N GLU A 258 -3.23 5.68 -0.60
CA GLU A 258 -4.09 6.75 -1.11
C GLU A 258 -3.70 8.11 -0.53
N SER A 259 -3.34 8.15 0.75
CA SER A 259 -2.83 9.35 1.40
C SER A 259 -1.47 9.78 0.84
N LEU A 260 -0.60 8.81 0.52
CA LEU A 260 0.66 9.04 -0.17
C LEU A 260 0.42 9.60 -1.59
N ALA A 261 -0.48 9.00 -2.35
CA ALA A 261 -0.86 9.45 -3.69
C ALA A 261 -1.37 10.91 -3.65
N THR A 262 -2.22 11.23 -2.68
CA THR A 262 -2.80 12.57 -2.48
C THR A 262 -1.74 13.60 -2.09
N GLU A 263 -0.86 13.28 -1.16
CA GLU A 263 0.22 14.16 -0.71
C GLU A 263 1.18 14.52 -1.84
N PHE A 264 1.52 13.55 -2.68
CA PHE A 264 2.48 13.74 -3.76
C PHE A 264 1.84 14.01 -5.13
N LYS A 265 0.51 14.19 -5.17
CA LYS A 265 -0.26 14.55 -6.37
C LYS A 265 0.03 13.66 -7.58
N ARG A 266 0.14 12.35 -7.34
CA ARG A 266 0.43 11.34 -8.36
C ARG A 266 -0.35 10.06 -8.11
N GLU A 267 -0.60 9.29 -9.15
CA GLU A 267 -1.12 7.94 -8.98
C GLU A 267 -0.02 7.00 -8.46
N VAL A 268 -0.41 6.07 -7.60
CA VAL A 268 0.43 4.96 -7.18
C VAL A 268 -0.19 3.68 -7.71
N TYR A 269 0.53 2.96 -8.55
CA TYR A 269 0.10 1.66 -9.05
C TYR A 269 0.77 0.56 -8.26
N VAL A 270 -0.02 -0.28 -7.61
CA VAL A 270 0.45 -1.52 -7.01
C VAL A 270 0.34 -2.62 -8.05
N VAL A 271 1.47 -3.18 -8.44
CA VAL A 271 1.58 -4.25 -9.43
C VAL A 271 1.65 -5.58 -8.71
N GLN A 272 0.77 -6.50 -9.06
CA GLN A 272 0.74 -7.86 -8.55
C GLN A 272 0.87 -8.85 -9.71
N ALA A 273 1.69 -9.88 -9.52
CA ALA A 273 1.83 -10.99 -10.45
C ALA A 273 1.37 -12.28 -9.78
N HIS A 274 0.36 -12.94 -10.35
CA HIS A 274 -0.09 -14.22 -9.83
C HIS A 274 0.85 -15.36 -10.23
N GLY A 275 1.01 -16.32 -9.34
CA GLY A 275 1.71 -17.58 -9.58
C GLY A 275 0.85 -18.61 -10.30
N SER A 276 1.31 -19.88 -10.23
CA SER A 276 0.70 -21.04 -10.91
C SER A 276 -0.71 -21.39 -10.40
N ASP A 277 -1.01 -21.04 -9.15
CA ASP A 277 -2.28 -21.37 -8.49
C ASP A 277 -3.45 -20.45 -8.88
N ALA A 278 -3.17 -19.40 -9.65
CA ALA A 278 -4.22 -18.49 -10.07
C ALA A 278 -5.17 -19.20 -11.04
N MET A 279 -6.43 -19.28 -10.67
CA MET A 279 -7.54 -19.70 -11.55
C MET A 279 -7.82 -18.68 -12.67
N VAL A 280 -6.82 -17.92 -13.07
CA VAL A 280 -6.86 -16.84 -14.04
C VAL A 280 -6.00 -17.24 -15.21
N ASP A 281 -6.45 -17.00 -16.44
CA ASP A 281 -5.68 -17.33 -17.62
C ASP A 281 -4.35 -16.55 -17.70
N GLU A 282 -3.40 -17.02 -18.50
CA GLU A 282 -2.07 -16.43 -18.64
C GLU A 282 -2.06 -14.95 -19.07
N ASN A 283 -3.15 -14.46 -19.65
CA ASN A 283 -3.24 -13.07 -20.10
C ASN A 283 -3.73 -12.13 -19.00
N ASN A 284 -4.41 -12.67 -17.97
CA ASN A 284 -5.05 -11.89 -16.90
C ASN A 284 -4.37 -12.08 -15.53
N CYS A 285 -3.08 -12.32 -15.51
CA CYS A 285 -2.36 -12.65 -14.28
C CYS A 285 -1.42 -11.54 -13.78
N LEU A 286 -1.50 -10.37 -14.40
CA LEU A 286 -0.87 -9.15 -13.94
C LEU A 286 -1.94 -8.13 -13.62
N PHE A 287 -1.91 -7.63 -12.39
CA PHE A 287 -2.85 -6.63 -11.92
C PHE A 287 -2.11 -5.33 -11.63
N PHE A 288 -2.68 -4.24 -12.10
CA PHE A 288 -2.27 -2.89 -11.78
C PHE A 288 -3.40 -2.26 -10.97
N LEU A 289 -3.20 -2.13 -9.67
CA LEU A 289 -4.18 -1.54 -8.77
C LEU A 289 -3.88 -0.06 -8.60
N PRO A 290 -4.70 0.83 -9.20
CA PRO A 290 -4.48 2.26 -9.15
C PRO A 290 -5.00 2.85 -7.85
N HIS A 291 -4.13 3.51 -7.09
CA HIS A 291 -4.49 4.40 -6.01
C HIS A 291 -4.35 5.84 -6.49
N ARG A 292 -5.48 6.55 -6.53
CA ARG A 292 -5.57 7.88 -7.11
C ARG A 292 -5.60 8.95 -6.04
N PRO A 293 -4.94 10.11 -6.28
CA PRO A 293 -5.04 11.22 -5.36
C PRO A 293 -6.46 11.77 -5.30
N ARG A 294 -6.90 12.24 -4.16
CA ARG A 294 -8.17 12.96 -4.00
C ARG A 294 -8.19 14.29 -4.73
N GLY A 295 -7.02 14.89 -4.94
CA GLY A 295 -6.82 16.13 -5.69
C GLY A 295 -6.33 15.93 -7.13
N PRO A 296 -5.76 16.98 -7.74
CA PRO A 296 -5.23 16.93 -9.11
C PRO A 296 -4.00 15.99 -9.19
N ILE A 297 -3.80 15.39 -10.36
CA ILE A 297 -2.60 14.64 -10.71
C ILE A 297 -1.63 15.61 -11.40
N CYS A 298 -0.52 15.93 -10.72
CA CYS A 298 0.46 16.90 -11.20
C CYS A 298 1.81 16.24 -11.57
N GLU A 299 2.03 15.01 -11.11
CA GLU A 299 3.29 14.30 -11.27
C GLU A 299 3.07 12.95 -11.98
N PRO A 300 4.08 12.41 -12.66
CA PRO A 300 4.02 11.05 -13.22
C PRO A 300 3.73 10.01 -12.15
N PRO A 301 3.09 8.89 -12.53
CA PRO A 301 2.78 7.82 -11.59
C PRO A 301 4.05 7.17 -11.05
N ILE A 302 3.94 6.55 -9.89
CA ILE A 302 4.94 5.60 -9.39
C ILE A 302 4.34 4.20 -9.38
N PHE A 303 5.22 3.22 -9.47
CA PHE A 303 4.86 1.82 -9.50
C PHE A 303 5.54 1.10 -8.35
N LEU A 304 4.77 0.29 -7.65
CA LEU A 304 5.23 -0.56 -6.56
C LEU A 304 4.89 -2.00 -6.93
N PHE A 305 5.78 -2.91 -6.63
CA PHE A 305 5.53 -4.33 -6.76
C PHE A 305 5.12 -4.90 -5.41
N MET A 306 3.94 -5.52 -5.34
CA MET A 306 3.54 -6.27 -4.16
C MET A 306 4.02 -7.71 -4.34
N LYS A 307 5.05 -8.09 -3.58
CA LYS A 307 5.66 -9.40 -3.60
C LYS A 307 4.86 -10.36 -2.73
N GLY A 308 4.55 -11.51 -3.26
CA GLY A 308 3.84 -12.58 -2.57
C GLY A 308 3.23 -13.57 -3.54
N THR A 309 2.81 -14.72 -3.05
CA THR A 309 2.29 -15.83 -3.85
C THR A 309 0.78 -15.95 -3.81
N GLY A 310 0.10 -15.23 -2.90
CA GLY A 310 -1.32 -15.37 -2.67
C GLY A 310 -2.21 -14.36 -3.40
N TRP A 311 -3.43 -14.77 -3.72
CA TRP A 311 -4.51 -13.86 -4.03
C TRP A 311 -4.99 -13.21 -2.72
N CYS A 312 -5.20 -11.89 -2.75
CA CYS A 312 -5.83 -11.17 -1.64
C CYS A 312 -5.18 -11.39 -0.27
N GLY A 313 -3.87 -11.32 -0.16
CA GLY A 313 -3.18 -11.20 1.13
C GLY A 313 -2.59 -12.46 1.72
N ALA A 314 -2.78 -13.65 1.15
CA ALA A 314 -2.07 -14.81 1.63
C ALA A 314 -0.56 -14.71 1.32
N GLY A 315 0.19 -14.03 2.19
CA GLY A 315 1.64 -13.84 2.10
C GLY A 315 2.11 -12.73 1.14
N ALA A 316 1.21 -11.87 0.65
CA ALA A 316 1.53 -10.74 -0.22
C ALA A 316 1.38 -9.43 0.56
N ASP A 317 2.35 -9.12 1.40
CA ASP A 317 2.34 -7.95 2.27
C ASP A 317 3.63 -7.13 2.20
N HIS A 318 4.45 -7.39 1.17
CA HIS A 318 5.76 -6.77 1.03
C HIS A 318 5.85 -5.95 -0.25
N TYR A 319 6.16 -4.65 -0.11
CA TYR A 319 6.31 -3.72 -1.22
C TYR A 319 7.76 -3.58 -1.64
N GLU A 320 8.01 -3.70 -2.93
CA GLU A 320 9.28 -3.43 -3.58
C GLU A 320 9.14 -2.34 -4.65
N PRO A 321 10.18 -1.54 -4.93
CA PRO A 321 10.07 -0.45 -5.90
C PRO A 321 10.14 -0.95 -7.34
N LEU A 322 9.34 -0.34 -8.20
CA LEU A 322 9.51 -0.41 -9.65
C LEU A 322 9.99 0.94 -10.17
N ILE A 323 11.13 0.93 -10.82
CA ILE A 323 11.72 2.12 -11.41
C ILE A 323 11.16 2.30 -12.82
N ALA A 324 10.39 3.37 -13.01
CA ALA A 324 9.77 3.69 -14.28
C ALA A 324 10.72 4.54 -15.14
N SER A 325 11.14 4.02 -16.27
CA SER A 325 11.95 4.72 -17.26
C SER A 325 11.10 5.04 -18.50
N PRO A 326 10.98 6.32 -18.93
CA PRO A 326 10.22 6.66 -20.13
C PRO A 326 10.78 5.94 -21.37
N LEU A 327 9.88 5.40 -22.17
CA LEU A 327 10.23 4.78 -23.47
C LEU A 327 10.20 5.84 -24.57
N PRO A 328 11.11 5.78 -25.55
CA PRO A 328 11.07 6.63 -26.74
C PRO A 328 9.74 6.49 -27.47
N LEU A 329 9.27 7.57 -28.11
CA LEU A 329 8.01 7.61 -28.86
C LEU A 329 7.88 6.48 -29.91
N ILE A 330 8.98 6.06 -30.52
CA ILE A 330 9.01 4.97 -31.54
C ILE A 330 8.61 3.61 -30.95
N SER A 331 8.78 3.42 -29.64
CA SER A 331 8.46 2.17 -28.95
C SER A 331 7.06 2.17 -28.33
N GLN A 332 6.36 3.31 -28.31
CA GLN A 332 5.06 3.45 -27.65
C GLN A 332 3.95 2.63 -28.36
N ASP A 333 4.01 2.49 -29.68
CA ASP A 333 3.03 1.69 -30.46
C ASP A 333 3.05 0.19 -30.11
N LYS A 334 4.10 -0.27 -29.42
CA LYS A 334 4.27 -1.66 -28.97
C LYS A 334 3.98 -1.87 -27.49
N ALA A 335 3.72 -0.80 -26.75
CA ALA A 335 3.36 -0.90 -25.34
C ALA A 335 2.01 -1.62 -25.21
N ALA A 336 2.00 -2.70 -24.46
CA ALA A 336 0.88 -3.65 -24.55
C ALA A 336 -0.13 -3.51 -23.41
N LEU A 337 0.18 -2.76 -22.38
CA LEU A 337 -0.69 -2.60 -21.23
C LEU A 337 -1.07 -1.13 -21.11
N ILE A 338 -2.37 -0.85 -21.27
CA ILE A 338 -2.96 0.48 -21.11
C ILE A 338 -3.49 0.55 -19.69
N LEU A 339 -3.03 1.53 -18.93
CA LEU A 339 -3.45 1.82 -17.56
C LEU A 339 -4.56 2.85 -17.53
#